data_0c75d027558c6c9156414cc70b60d526
#
_entry.id   0c75d027558c6c9156414cc70b60d526
#
_cell.length_a   1.000
_cell.length_b   1.000
_cell.length_c   1.000
_cell.angle_alpha   90.00
_cell.angle_beta   90.00
_cell.angle_gamma   90.00
#
_symmetry.space_group_name_H-M   'P 1'
#
loop_
_entity.id
_entity.type
_entity.pdbx_description
1 polymer ?
#
loop_
_entity_poly.entity_id
_entity_poly.type
_entity_poly.pdbx_seq_one_letter_code
_entity_poly.pdbx_strand_id
1 'polypeptide(L)'
;MVDLHVHSTCSDGTFTPEELVDYAIQKGLTAFTLTDHDTVNGLDRAIRYADGLRQAQAASPSDAPASQVPEVIPGIELSTEYQGKDIHMVGLFIDYRQPEFAHYLEDFIRSRENRNEKMCALLREHDIDITYEALLAEFPGAVITRAHFARYLLSHGYIQSMKEAFDRYVGDHCP
;
A
#
# COMPACT_ATOMS: atom_id res chain seq x y z
N MET A 1 18.67 11.71 -2.83
CA MET A 1 17.29 12.10 -2.40
C MET A 1 16.69 10.91 -1.66
N VAL A 2 15.84 11.15 -0.64
CA VAL A 2 15.20 10.08 0.13
C VAL A 2 13.68 10.31 0.08
N ASP A 3 12.89 9.22 0.01
CA ASP A 3 11.43 9.24 0.14
C ASP A 3 11.03 8.31 1.28
N LEU A 4 10.38 8.85 2.32
CA LEU A 4 10.06 8.11 3.55
C LEU A 4 8.60 7.66 3.64
N HIS A 5 7.81 7.81 2.56
CA HIS A 5 6.40 7.43 2.56
C HIS A 5 5.97 6.96 1.18
N VAL A 6 6.08 5.65 0.93
CA VAL A 6 5.79 5.04 -0.37
C VAL A 6 4.92 3.81 -0.20
N HIS A 7 3.93 3.64 -1.09
CA HIS A 7 3.01 2.50 -1.10
C HIS A 7 3.22 1.62 -2.33
N SER A 8 3.07 0.31 -2.14
CA SER A 8 3.08 -0.69 -3.21
C SER A 8 1.68 -1.25 -3.50
N THR A 9 1.61 -2.19 -4.43
CA THR A 9 0.39 -2.98 -4.67
C THR A 9 0.02 -3.93 -3.53
N CYS A 10 0.80 -4.01 -2.46
CA CYS A 10 0.40 -4.70 -1.23
C CYS A 10 -0.62 -3.89 -0.42
N SER A 11 -0.73 -2.59 -0.68
CA SER A 11 -1.83 -1.73 -0.27
C SER A 11 -2.37 -0.97 -1.49
N ASP A 12 -2.38 0.34 -1.49
CA ASP A 12 -3.01 1.15 -2.54
C ASP A 12 -2.04 1.83 -3.51
N GLY A 13 -0.78 1.46 -3.50
CA GLY A 13 0.17 1.83 -4.54
C GLY A 13 -0.19 1.23 -5.91
N THR A 14 0.52 1.65 -6.94
CA THR A 14 0.32 1.18 -8.32
C THR A 14 1.48 0.33 -8.83
N PHE A 15 2.61 0.36 -8.17
CA PHE A 15 3.79 -0.45 -8.47
C PHE A 15 3.91 -1.63 -7.51
N THR A 16 4.37 -2.77 -8.01
CA THR A 16 4.82 -3.87 -7.15
C THR A 16 6.01 -3.43 -6.28
N PRO A 17 6.29 -4.11 -5.17
CA PRO A 17 7.47 -3.80 -4.36
C PRO A 17 8.78 -3.79 -5.16
N GLU A 18 8.93 -4.68 -6.14
CA GLU A 18 10.09 -4.76 -7.03
C GLU A 18 10.16 -3.57 -7.99
N GLU A 19 9.04 -3.24 -8.65
CA GLU A 19 8.96 -2.07 -9.55
C GLU A 19 9.23 -0.75 -8.82
N LEU A 20 8.89 -0.65 -7.52
CA LEU A 20 9.24 0.51 -6.70
C LEU A 20 10.75 0.67 -6.54
N VAL A 21 11.48 -0.44 -6.36
CA VAL A 21 12.96 -0.39 -6.31
C VAL A 21 13.51 0.10 -7.64
N ASP A 22 13.02 -0.42 -8.77
CA ASP A 22 13.45 0.02 -10.10
C ASP A 22 13.12 1.50 -10.34
N TYR A 23 11.93 1.93 -9.93
CA TYR A 23 11.52 3.33 -10.05
C TYR A 23 12.37 4.26 -9.17
N ALA A 24 12.70 3.83 -7.96
CA ALA A 24 13.58 4.56 -7.06
C ALA A 24 15.02 4.72 -7.64
N ILE A 25 15.54 3.67 -8.30
CA ILE A 25 16.80 3.73 -9.06
C ILE A 25 16.69 4.77 -10.18
N GLN A 26 15.62 4.71 -10.97
CA GLN A 26 15.38 5.65 -12.06
C GLN A 26 15.29 7.11 -11.58
N LYS A 27 14.72 7.33 -10.39
CA LYS A 27 14.61 8.66 -9.77
C LYS A 27 15.87 9.10 -9.03
N GLY A 28 16.89 8.26 -8.93
CA GLY A 28 18.12 8.56 -8.22
C GLY A 28 17.94 8.70 -6.72
N LEU A 29 17.00 7.94 -6.13
CA LEU A 29 16.85 7.88 -4.68
C LEU A 29 18.03 7.11 -4.07
N THR A 30 18.49 7.56 -2.92
CA THR A 30 19.50 6.86 -2.11
C THR A 30 18.88 5.91 -1.11
N ALA A 31 17.63 6.20 -0.68
CA ALA A 31 16.82 5.36 0.17
C ALA A 31 15.32 5.69 -0.02
N PHE A 32 14.46 4.72 0.27
CA PHE A 32 13.03 4.95 0.44
C PHE A 32 12.46 4.01 1.51
N THR A 33 11.34 4.41 2.10
CA THR A 33 10.62 3.56 3.06
C THR A 33 9.34 3.05 2.42
N LEU A 34 9.19 1.73 2.36
CA LEU A 34 7.93 1.11 1.98
C LEU A 34 7.01 1.08 3.19
N THR A 35 5.88 1.79 3.10
CA THR A 35 4.94 2.06 4.20
C THR A 35 3.51 1.67 3.83
N ASP A 36 3.33 0.48 3.29
CA ASP A 36 2.01 -0.02 2.92
C ASP A 36 1.02 0.04 4.10
N HIS A 37 -0.25 0.31 3.81
CA HIS A 37 -1.31 0.40 4.83
C HIS A 37 -1.55 -0.94 5.51
N ASP A 38 -1.33 -0.97 6.83
CA ASP A 38 -1.62 -2.09 7.75
C ASP A 38 -1.03 -3.44 7.29
N THR A 39 0.04 -3.42 6.48
CA THR A 39 0.71 -4.64 6.01
C THR A 39 2.21 -4.45 5.84
N VAL A 40 2.94 -5.53 6.00
CA VAL A 40 4.39 -5.62 5.76
C VAL A 40 4.74 -6.60 4.62
N ASN A 41 3.73 -7.08 3.89
CA ASN A 41 3.90 -8.14 2.87
C ASN A 41 4.82 -7.73 1.71
N GLY A 42 4.96 -6.42 1.46
CA GLY A 42 5.85 -5.88 0.44
C GLY A 42 7.31 -5.80 0.85
N LEU A 43 7.61 -5.74 2.16
CA LEU A 43 8.95 -5.42 2.67
C LEU A 43 10.00 -6.45 2.27
N ASP A 44 9.77 -7.73 2.53
CA ASP A 44 10.73 -8.80 2.18
C ASP A 44 10.97 -8.87 0.67
N ARG A 45 9.95 -8.60 -0.14
CA ARG A 45 10.05 -8.58 -1.60
C ARG A 45 10.96 -7.46 -2.08
N ALA A 46 10.69 -6.22 -1.66
CA ALA A 46 11.48 -5.04 -2.02
C ALA A 46 12.93 -5.16 -1.54
N ILE A 47 13.13 -5.57 -0.29
CA ILE A 47 14.48 -5.71 0.32
C ILE A 47 15.29 -6.77 -0.42
N ARG A 48 14.74 -7.97 -0.62
CA ARG A 48 15.45 -9.06 -1.31
C ARG A 48 15.76 -8.71 -2.76
N TYR A 49 14.86 -8.01 -3.44
CA TYR A 49 15.09 -7.56 -4.81
C TYR A 49 16.23 -6.54 -4.87
N ALA A 50 16.23 -5.53 -4.01
CA ALA A 50 17.31 -4.55 -3.92
C ALA A 50 18.66 -5.18 -3.56
N ASP A 51 18.69 -6.14 -2.63
CA ASP A 51 19.89 -6.87 -2.27
C ASP A 51 20.43 -7.73 -3.42
N GLY A 52 19.55 -8.38 -4.18
CA GLY A 52 19.91 -9.11 -5.38
C GLY A 52 20.57 -8.24 -6.44
N LEU A 53 20.02 -7.03 -6.67
CA LEU A 53 20.62 -6.05 -7.58
C LEU A 53 22.01 -5.60 -7.12
N ARG A 54 22.21 -5.31 -5.82
CA ARG A 54 23.52 -4.96 -5.26
C ARG A 54 24.55 -6.08 -5.43
N GLN A 55 24.14 -7.33 -5.17
CA GLN A 55 25.02 -8.50 -5.36
C GLN A 55 25.41 -8.69 -6.82
N ALA A 56 24.47 -8.53 -7.76
CA ALA A 56 24.72 -8.62 -9.19
C ALA A 56 25.72 -7.53 -9.67
N GLN A 57 25.56 -6.29 -9.19
CA GLN A 57 26.51 -5.21 -9.48
C GLN A 57 27.90 -5.49 -8.94
N ALA A 58 28.00 -6.02 -7.73
CA ALA A 58 29.30 -6.39 -7.12
C ALA A 58 29.98 -7.55 -7.86
N ALA A 59 29.20 -8.51 -8.40
CA ALA A 59 29.74 -9.66 -9.13
C ALA A 59 30.20 -9.31 -10.56
N SER A 60 29.67 -8.25 -11.15
CA SER A 60 30.00 -7.80 -12.51
C SER A 60 30.29 -6.31 -12.54
N PRO A 61 31.44 -5.87 -12.00
CA PRO A 61 31.82 -4.47 -12.00
C PRO A 61 31.95 -3.98 -13.46
N SER A 62 31.23 -2.91 -13.77
CA SER A 62 31.28 -2.23 -15.07
C SER A 62 32.08 -0.95 -14.94
N ASP A 63 32.83 -0.56 -15.98
CA ASP A 63 33.48 0.75 -16.05
C ASP A 63 32.49 1.93 -16.19
N ALA A 64 31.22 1.63 -16.47
CA ALA A 64 30.15 2.63 -16.49
C ALA A 64 29.71 2.96 -15.05
N PRO A 65 29.36 4.22 -14.78
CA PRO A 65 28.83 4.60 -13.47
C PRO A 65 27.55 3.79 -13.19
N ALA A 66 27.65 2.86 -12.23
CA ALA A 66 26.51 2.04 -11.83
C ALA A 66 25.44 2.93 -11.18
N SER A 67 24.19 2.75 -11.58
CA SER A 67 23.07 3.39 -10.88
C SER A 67 23.05 2.89 -9.44
N GLN A 68 22.97 3.80 -8.49
CA GLN A 68 22.93 3.45 -7.07
C GLN A 68 21.60 2.71 -6.77
N VAL A 69 21.70 1.47 -6.25
CA VAL A 69 20.54 0.76 -5.73
C VAL A 69 20.15 1.37 -4.38
N PRO A 70 18.90 1.87 -4.22
CA PRO A 70 18.50 2.54 -3.00
C PRO A 70 18.42 1.57 -1.81
N GLU A 71 18.64 2.07 -0.60
CA GLU A 71 18.30 1.35 0.61
C GLU A 71 16.78 1.29 0.75
N VAL A 72 16.23 0.10 1.01
CA VAL A 72 14.83 -0.09 1.35
C VAL A 72 14.71 -0.11 2.87
N ILE A 73 14.13 0.95 3.43
CA ILE A 73 13.91 1.09 4.86
C ILE A 73 12.57 0.41 5.22
N PRO A 74 12.55 -0.53 6.18
CA PRO A 74 11.29 -1.13 6.64
C PRO A 74 10.39 -0.10 7.31
N GLY A 75 9.15 0.01 6.84
CA GLY A 75 8.15 0.89 7.42
C GLY A 75 6.75 0.31 7.30
N ILE A 76 5.79 1.03 7.82
CA ILE A 76 4.36 0.75 7.75
C ILE A 76 3.57 2.03 7.95
N GLU A 77 2.39 2.12 7.35
CA GLU A 77 1.39 3.12 7.70
C GLU A 77 0.21 2.44 8.41
N LEU A 78 0.06 2.72 9.71
CA LEU A 78 -1.04 2.19 10.52
C LEU A 78 -2.25 3.11 10.41
N SER A 79 -3.40 2.53 10.10
CA SER A 79 -4.69 3.22 10.10
C SER A 79 -5.27 3.18 11.51
N THR A 80 -5.26 4.31 12.17
CA THR A 80 -5.76 4.46 13.54
C THR A 80 -6.90 5.47 13.59
N GLU A 81 -7.64 5.48 14.69
CA GLU A 81 -8.71 6.43 14.93
C GLU A 81 -8.47 7.17 16.26
N TYR A 82 -8.68 8.48 16.26
CA TYR A 82 -8.70 9.27 17.48
C TYR A 82 -9.88 10.25 17.47
N GLN A 83 -10.73 10.16 18.47
CA GLN A 83 -11.94 11.01 18.63
C GLN A 83 -12.85 11.02 17.38
N GLY A 84 -13.06 9.84 16.75
CA GLY A 84 -13.89 9.66 15.58
C GLY A 84 -13.28 10.21 14.27
N LYS A 85 -11.97 10.47 14.26
CA LYS A 85 -11.23 10.89 13.07
C LYS A 85 -10.17 9.86 12.72
N ASP A 86 -10.11 9.50 11.45
CA ASP A 86 -9.03 8.66 10.94
C ASP A 86 -7.69 9.41 11.07
N ILE A 87 -6.70 8.75 11.68
CA ILE A 87 -5.33 9.23 11.80
C ILE A 87 -4.40 8.14 11.30
N HIS A 88 -3.56 8.49 10.34
CA HIS A 88 -2.55 7.58 9.85
C HIS A 88 -1.21 7.82 10.54
N MET A 89 -0.62 6.76 11.07
CA MET A 89 0.67 6.80 11.75
C MET A 89 1.72 6.06 10.94
N VAL A 90 2.75 6.78 10.49
CA VAL A 90 3.87 6.19 9.76
C VAL A 90 4.95 5.74 10.73
N GLY A 91 5.19 4.43 10.77
CA GLY A 91 6.31 3.81 11.46
C GLY A 91 7.50 3.63 10.50
N LEU A 92 8.68 4.05 10.92
CA LEU A 92 9.92 3.91 10.18
C LEU A 92 10.89 3.03 10.96
N PHE A 93 11.78 2.30 10.24
CA PHE A 93 12.79 1.41 10.84
C PHE A 93 12.18 0.35 11.77
N ILE A 94 11.00 -0.18 11.39
CA ILE A 94 10.29 -1.16 12.18
C ILE A 94 10.99 -2.53 12.16
N ASP A 95 10.94 -3.25 13.28
CA ASP A 95 11.31 -4.66 13.35
C ASP A 95 10.08 -5.54 13.05
N TYR A 96 9.73 -5.61 11.76
CA TYR A 96 8.51 -6.28 11.28
C TYR A 96 8.56 -7.82 11.37
N ARG A 97 9.73 -8.39 11.71
CA ARG A 97 9.88 -9.85 11.84
C ARG A 97 9.60 -10.37 13.25
N GLN A 98 9.32 -9.49 14.20
CA GLN A 98 8.92 -9.89 15.52
C GLN A 98 7.52 -10.51 15.53
N PRO A 99 7.34 -11.70 16.15
CA PRO A 99 6.03 -12.37 16.15
C PRO A 99 4.90 -11.53 16.77
N GLU A 100 5.20 -10.77 17.81
CA GLU A 100 4.22 -9.88 18.45
C GLU A 100 3.72 -8.81 17.48
N PHE A 101 4.58 -8.29 16.62
CA PHE A 101 4.21 -7.29 15.62
C PHE A 101 3.20 -7.86 14.61
N ALA A 102 3.44 -9.08 14.13
CA ALA A 102 2.50 -9.76 13.23
C ALA A 102 1.13 -9.97 13.89
N HIS A 103 1.11 -10.36 15.16
CA HIS A 103 -0.14 -10.53 15.92
C HIS A 103 -0.94 -9.23 16.06
N TYR A 104 -0.27 -8.11 16.35
CA TYR A 104 -0.94 -6.80 16.40
C TYR A 104 -1.51 -6.40 15.03
N LEU A 105 -0.83 -6.69 13.92
CA LEU A 105 -1.33 -6.39 12.58
C LEU A 105 -2.61 -7.17 12.24
N GLU A 106 -2.80 -8.39 12.75
CA GLU A 106 -4.03 -9.17 12.53
C GLU A 106 -5.28 -8.42 13.02
N ASP A 107 -5.18 -7.72 14.14
CA ASP A 107 -6.30 -6.93 14.67
C ASP A 107 -6.63 -5.71 13.80
N PHE A 108 -5.61 -5.03 13.26
CA PHE A 108 -5.79 -3.94 12.28
C PHE A 108 -6.45 -4.43 11.01
N ILE A 109 -5.97 -5.55 10.44
CA ILE A 109 -6.53 -6.16 9.23
C ILE A 109 -8.00 -6.53 9.45
N ARG A 110 -8.33 -7.21 10.55
CA ARG A 110 -9.70 -7.62 10.89
C ARG A 110 -10.63 -6.42 11.07
N SER A 111 -10.16 -5.37 11.72
CA SER A 111 -10.93 -4.12 11.90
C SER A 111 -11.24 -3.48 10.54
N ARG A 112 -10.25 -3.45 9.64
CA ARG A 112 -10.40 -2.94 8.28
C ARG A 112 -11.36 -3.77 7.44
N GLU A 113 -11.27 -5.10 7.50
CA GLU A 113 -12.18 -6.01 6.81
C GLU A 113 -13.64 -5.74 7.22
N ASN A 114 -13.91 -5.68 8.52
CA ASN A 114 -15.24 -5.36 9.04
C ASN A 114 -15.75 -3.99 8.56
N ARG A 115 -14.88 -2.97 8.50
CA ARG A 115 -15.24 -1.66 7.95
C ARG A 115 -15.56 -1.76 6.45
N ASN A 116 -14.74 -2.47 5.68
CA ASN A 116 -14.89 -2.61 4.24
C ASN A 116 -16.19 -3.37 3.88
N GLU A 117 -16.56 -4.41 4.62
CA GLU A 117 -17.84 -5.10 4.44
C GLU A 117 -19.04 -4.17 4.69
N LYS A 118 -18.97 -3.33 5.73
CA LYS A 118 -20.00 -2.32 6.00
C LYS A 118 -20.08 -1.30 4.87
N MET A 119 -18.94 -0.85 4.36
CA MET A 119 -18.88 0.07 3.22
C MET A 119 -19.48 -0.55 1.95
N CYS A 120 -19.21 -1.83 1.67
CA CYS A 120 -19.88 -2.54 0.58
C CYS A 120 -21.41 -2.59 0.78
N ALA A 121 -21.88 -2.80 2.01
CA ALA A 121 -23.32 -2.82 2.30
C ALA A 121 -23.95 -1.44 2.04
N LEU A 122 -23.33 -0.35 2.50
CA LEU A 122 -23.83 1.01 2.26
C LEU A 122 -23.82 1.36 0.76
N LEU A 123 -22.79 0.99 0.02
CA LEU A 123 -22.73 1.26 -1.42
C LEU A 123 -23.83 0.52 -2.20
N ARG A 124 -24.20 -0.69 -1.78
CA ARG A 124 -25.35 -1.41 -2.37
C ARG A 124 -26.69 -0.70 -2.13
N GLU A 125 -26.85 0.03 -1.04
CA GLU A 125 -28.05 0.87 -0.81
C GLU A 125 -28.13 2.05 -1.80
N HIS A 126 -27.02 2.36 -2.48
CA HIS A 126 -26.94 3.36 -3.56
C HIS A 126 -26.88 2.75 -4.96
N ASP A 127 -27.43 1.55 -5.14
CA ASP A 127 -27.49 0.83 -6.44
C ASP A 127 -26.10 0.53 -7.04
N ILE A 128 -25.07 0.41 -6.20
CA ILE A 128 -23.72 0.03 -6.62
C ILE A 128 -23.52 -1.46 -6.30
N ASP A 129 -23.38 -2.28 -7.35
CA ASP A 129 -23.14 -3.72 -7.19
C ASP A 129 -21.66 -3.96 -6.85
N ILE A 130 -21.38 -4.07 -5.55
CA ILE A 130 -20.05 -4.27 -5.00
C ILE A 130 -20.09 -5.23 -3.81
N THR A 131 -19.14 -6.17 -3.78
CA THR A 131 -18.90 -7.04 -2.62
C THR A 131 -17.41 -6.98 -2.22
N TYR A 132 -17.12 -7.38 -0.98
CA TYR A 132 -15.73 -7.42 -0.52
C TYR A 132 -14.92 -8.47 -1.29
N GLU A 133 -15.54 -9.61 -1.65
CA GLU A 133 -14.94 -10.65 -2.48
C GLU A 133 -14.59 -10.15 -3.88
N ALA A 134 -15.43 -9.30 -4.48
CA ALA A 134 -15.16 -8.70 -5.78
C ALA A 134 -13.93 -7.77 -5.72
N LEU A 135 -13.80 -6.99 -4.64
CA LEU A 135 -12.62 -6.17 -4.40
C LEU A 135 -11.35 -7.01 -4.23
N LEU A 136 -11.41 -8.09 -3.44
CA LEU A 136 -10.27 -8.99 -3.26
C LEU A 136 -9.87 -9.68 -4.57
N ALA A 137 -10.83 -9.99 -5.43
CA ALA A 137 -10.56 -10.58 -6.74
C ALA A 137 -9.91 -9.59 -7.72
N GLU A 138 -10.31 -8.31 -7.69
CA GLU A 138 -9.74 -7.25 -8.54
C GLU A 138 -8.36 -6.78 -8.05
N PHE A 139 -8.14 -6.81 -6.74
CA PHE A 139 -6.87 -6.39 -6.11
C PHE A 139 -6.23 -7.52 -5.28
N PRO A 140 -5.76 -8.59 -5.93
CA PRO A 140 -5.28 -9.79 -5.25
C PRO A 140 -4.04 -9.50 -4.39
N GLY A 141 -4.09 -9.92 -3.13
CA GLY A 141 -2.99 -9.78 -2.18
C GLY A 141 -2.80 -8.38 -1.59
N ALA A 142 -3.66 -7.41 -1.95
CA ALA A 142 -3.65 -6.08 -1.37
C ALA A 142 -4.50 -6.00 -0.09
N VAL A 143 -4.07 -5.17 0.86
CA VAL A 143 -4.95 -4.68 1.93
C VAL A 143 -5.88 -3.64 1.32
N ILE A 144 -7.18 -3.92 1.31
CA ILE A 144 -8.18 -3.07 0.66
C ILE A 144 -8.35 -1.75 1.43
N THR A 145 -8.13 -0.64 0.73
CA THR A 145 -8.29 0.73 1.21
C THR A 145 -9.43 1.45 0.49
N ARG A 146 -9.80 2.66 0.91
CA ARG A 146 -10.78 3.51 0.20
C ARG A 146 -10.38 3.80 -1.25
N ALA A 147 -9.08 3.84 -1.55
CA ALA A 147 -8.59 4.02 -2.91
C ALA A 147 -8.96 2.85 -3.82
N HIS A 148 -9.01 1.62 -3.31
CA HIS A 148 -9.48 0.46 -4.08
C HIS A 148 -10.97 0.55 -4.38
N PHE A 149 -11.80 0.94 -3.42
CA PHE A 149 -13.21 1.22 -3.68
C PHE A 149 -13.37 2.27 -4.78
N ALA A 150 -12.63 3.37 -4.70
CA ALA A 150 -12.69 4.42 -5.71
C ALA A 150 -12.25 3.92 -7.10
N ARG A 151 -11.21 3.08 -7.18
CA ARG A 151 -10.77 2.45 -8.43
C ARG A 151 -11.83 1.49 -8.98
N TYR A 152 -12.41 0.66 -8.12
CA TYR A 152 -13.51 -0.25 -8.49
C TYR A 152 -14.70 0.52 -9.06
N LEU A 153 -15.16 1.57 -8.37
CA LEU A 153 -16.26 2.41 -8.84
C LEU A 153 -15.96 3.05 -10.20
N LEU A 154 -14.72 3.48 -10.41
CA LEU A 154 -14.29 4.09 -11.66
C LEU A 154 -14.21 3.06 -12.79
N SER A 155 -13.60 1.89 -12.57
CA SER A 155 -13.45 0.84 -13.58
C SER A 155 -14.79 0.24 -14.01
N HIS A 156 -15.77 0.20 -13.11
CA HIS A 156 -17.12 -0.32 -13.38
C HIS A 156 -18.11 0.77 -13.86
N GLY A 157 -17.65 2.01 -14.04
CA GLY A 157 -18.46 3.08 -14.63
C GLY A 157 -19.49 3.72 -13.70
N TYR A 158 -19.41 3.49 -12.40
CA TYR A 158 -20.29 4.14 -11.40
C TYR A 158 -19.97 5.61 -11.19
N ILE A 159 -18.72 6.01 -11.46
CA ILE A 159 -18.21 7.38 -11.32
C ILE A 159 -17.32 7.73 -12.52
N GLN A 160 -17.02 9.03 -12.68
CA GLN A 160 -16.17 9.52 -13.76
C GLN A 160 -14.77 9.95 -13.30
N SER A 161 -14.52 10.05 -11.99
CA SER A 161 -13.22 10.43 -11.46
C SER A 161 -13.02 9.90 -10.03
N MET A 162 -11.76 9.67 -9.66
CA MET A 162 -11.39 9.33 -8.28
C MET A 162 -11.90 10.36 -7.27
N LYS A 163 -11.84 11.66 -7.63
CA LYS A 163 -12.35 12.73 -6.78
C LYS A 163 -13.84 12.56 -6.47
N GLU A 164 -14.63 12.19 -7.47
CA GLU A 164 -16.07 11.95 -7.29
C GLU A 164 -16.34 10.82 -6.28
N ALA A 165 -15.52 9.76 -6.28
CA ALA A 165 -15.63 8.69 -5.29
C ALA A 165 -15.51 9.23 -3.86
N PHE A 166 -14.48 10.01 -3.60
CA PHE A 166 -14.23 10.58 -2.27
C PHE A 166 -15.25 11.65 -1.87
N ASP A 167 -15.75 12.42 -2.82
CA ASP A 167 -16.77 13.45 -2.54
C ASP A 167 -18.15 12.87 -2.24
N ARG A 168 -18.50 11.66 -2.77
CA ARG A 168 -19.89 11.16 -2.75
C ARG A 168 -20.07 9.83 -2.03
N TYR A 169 -19.04 8.97 -1.96
CA TYR A 169 -19.22 7.57 -1.58
C TYR A 169 -18.26 7.07 -0.50
N VAL A 170 -16.99 7.40 -0.57
CA VAL A 170 -15.96 6.77 0.27
C VAL A 170 -15.16 7.75 1.14
N GLY A 171 -15.46 9.05 1.09
CA GLY A 171 -14.80 10.07 1.90
C GLY A 171 -15.31 10.11 3.35
N ASP A 172 -14.64 10.87 4.20
CA ASP A 172 -14.93 10.97 5.65
C ASP A 172 -16.29 11.60 5.98
N HIS A 173 -16.93 12.26 5.02
CA HIS A 173 -18.24 12.90 5.17
C HIS A 173 -19.34 12.17 4.40
N CYS A 174 -19.04 11.00 3.85
CA CYS A 174 -20.01 10.18 3.14
C CYS A 174 -20.77 9.28 4.11
N PRO A 175 -22.01 8.84 3.77
CA PRO A 175 -22.82 7.99 4.61
C PRO A 175 -22.19 6.64 4.92
#